data_cb58a7158883068c68220bdfa5a200aa
#
_entry.id   cb58a7158883068c68220bdfa5a200aa
#
_cell.length_a   1.000
_cell.length_b   1.000
_cell.length_c   1.000
_cell.angle_alpha   90.00
_cell.angle_beta   90.00
_cell.angle_gamma   90.00
#
_symmetry.space_group_name_H-M   'P 1'
#
loop_
_entity.id
_entity.type
_entity.pdbx_description
1 polymer ?
#
loop_
_entity_poly.entity_id
_entity_poly.type
_entity_poly.pdbx_seq_one_letter_code
_entity_poly.pdbx_strand_id
1 'polypeptide(L)'
;HHRGEIPKNIVLEFAMPDPEMYEQLFTNFAGRRVHITVPQRGMLCQFVQLSRNNANEELAIRFNRTGREVQALEELGAVLGLPQPPQYIEAYDISNLSSTSMVCGMVVFENGRPLKKAYKRFRMKEHVTQDDYACMKEALTRRLKHYLAQDEEGFSRLPDLILLDGGQGHVNTIAPVISGFGLHIPVFGMVKDQKHRTRAISSAGGEISLSANRSAFHLLTQIQDEVHRYSVAYMHSIHVKSSYQMELTKVRGIGEKLSLIHISEPT
;
A
#
# COMPACT_ATOMS: atom_id res chain seq x y z
N HIS A 1 -25.04 0.59 -21.38
CA HIS A 1 -24.87 0.26 -22.81
C HIS A 1 -26.04 0.79 -23.65
N HIS A 2 -26.26 2.10 -23.69
CA HIS A 2 -27.16 2.70 -24.66
C HIS A 2 -26.40 2.89 -25.97
N ARG A 3 -26.59 1.98 -26.92
CA ARG A 3 -26.07 2.13 -28.29
C ARG A 3 -26.77 3.32 -28.95
N GLY A 4 -26.16 4.51 -28.88
CA GLY A 4 -26.46 5.61 -29.78
C GLY A 4 -27.61 6.55 -29.41
N GLU A 5 -28.43 6.28 -28.39
CA GLU A 5 -29.49 7.20 -27.97
C GLU A 5 -29.15 7.94 -26.69
N ILE A 6 -29.07 9.27 -26.76
CA ILE A 6 -28.87 10.12 -25.59
C ILE A 6 -30.22 10.23 -24.86
N PRO A 7 -30.30 9.88 -23.56
CA PRO A 7 -31.53 9.96 -22.79
C PRO A 7 -31.96 11.43 -22.55
N LYS A 8 -33.24 11.66 -22.29
CA LYS A 8 -33.77 12.98 -21.99
C LYS A 8 -33.22 13.54 -20.66
N ASN A 9 -33.00 12.67 -19.67
CA ASN A 9 -32.47 13.04 -18.37
C ASN A 9 -31.20 12.25 -18.10
N ILE A 10 -30.11 12.94 -17.79
CA ILE A 10 -28.83 12.37 -17.37
C ILE A 10 -28.64 12.74 -15.90
N VAL A 11 -28.42 11.71 -15.07
CA VAL A 11 -28.23 11.88 -13.64
C VAL A 11 -26.78 11.54 -13.31
N LEU A 12 -26.10 12.47 -12.65
CA LEU A 12 -24.68 12.32 -12.27
C LEU A 12 -24.52 12.27 -10.75
N GLU A 13 -23.46 11.64 -10.30
CA GLU A 13 -23.11 11.59 -8.88
C GLU A 13 -22.46 12.90 -8.41
N PHE A 14 -21.63 13.50 -9.26
CA PHE A 14 -20.89 14.72 -8.96
C PHE A 14 -21.23 15.83 -9.95
N ALA A 15 -21.11 17.08 -9.46
CA ALA A 15 -21.22 18.24 -10.34
C ALA A 15 -20.05 18.24 -11.34
N MET A 16 -20.36 18.50 -12.59
CA MET A 16 -19.37 18.69 -13.64
C MET A 16 -19.16 20.18 -13.90
N PRO A 17 -17.98 20.58 -14.40
CA PRO A 17 -17.79 21.96 -14.89
C PRO A 17 -18.74 22.24 -16.06
N ASP A 18 -19.30 23.44 -16.10
CA ASP A 18 -20.15 23.95 -17.19
C ASP A 18 -21.27 23.00 -17.65
N PRO A 19 -22.18 22.57 -16.76
CA PRO A 19 -23.23 21.60 -17.09
C PRO A 19 -24.15 22.11 -18.23
N GLU A 20 -24.37 23.42 -18.34
CA GLU A 20 -25.18 24.02 -19.38
C GLU A 20 -24.60 23.82 -20.78
N MET A 21 -23.28 23.91 -20.93
CA MET A 21 -22.58 23.62 -22.19
C MET A 21 -22.83 22.19 -22.65
N TYR A 22 -22.73 21.24 -21.72
CA TYR A 22 -22.98 19.82 -22.05
C TYR A 22 -24.45 19.52 -22.32
N GLU A 23 -25.38 20.18 -21.63
CA GLU A 23 -26.82 20.09 -21.95
C GLU A 23 -27.11 20.55 -23.36
N GLN A 24 -26.54 21.69 -23.77
CA GLN A 24 -26.67 22.20 -25.14
C GLN A 24 -26.07 21.24 -26.18
N LEU A 25 -24.87 20.73 -25.90
CA LEU A 25 -24.19 19.79 -26.78
C LEU A 25 -25.04 18.52 -26.98
N PHE A 26 -25.52 17.92 -25.89
CA PHE A 26 -26.32 16.69 -25.96
C PHE A 26 -27.70 16.94 -26.56
N THR A 27 -28.29 18.11 -26.34
CA THR A 27 -29.56 18.54 -26.96
C THR A 27 -29.41 18.62 -28.49
N ASN A 28 -28.31 19.19 -28.97
CA ASN A 28 -28.02 19.28 -30.39
C ASN A 28 -27.83 17.91 -31.02
N PHE A 29 -27.08 17.01 -30.36
CA PHE A 29 -26.88 15.64 -30.82
C PHE A 29 -28.15 14.78 -30.78
N ALA A 30 -28.99 14.97 -29.76
CA ALA A 30 -30.20 14.17 -29.58
C ALA A 30 -31.40 14.66 -30.39
N GLY A 31 -31.36 15.90 -30.92
CA GLY A 31 -32.49 16.58 -31.56
C GLY A 31 -33.67 16.85 -30.59
N ARG A 32 -33.45 16.73 -29.30
CA ARG A 32 -34.43 16.97 -28.22
C ARG A 32 -33.74 17.48 -26.96
N ARG A 33 -34.47 18.20 -26.13
CA ARG A 33 -33.92 18.75 -24.89
C ARG A 33 -33.42 17.67 -23.95
N VAL A 34 -32.17 17.82 -23.49
CA VAL A 34 -31.51 16.95 -22.52
C VAL A 34 -31.21 17.73 -21.27
N HIS A 35 -31.49 17.14 -20.10
CA HIS A 35 -31.22 17.73 -18.80
C HIS A 35 -30.18 16.91 -18.04
N ILE A 36 -29.23 17.59 -17.41
CA ILE A 36 -28.22 17.00 -16.52
C ILE A 36 -28.54 17.41 -15.08
N THR A 37 -28.66 16.44 -14.19
CA THR A 37 -29.04 16.68 -12.80
C THR A 37 -28.10 15.95 -11.84
N VAL A 38 -27.69 16.62 -10.76
CA VAL A 38 -26.98 16.02 -9.61
C VAL A 38 -27.95 16.00 -8.43
N PRO A 39 -28.57 14.85 -8.11
CA PRO A 39 -29.58 14.79 -7.08
C PRO A 39 -28.94 14.83 -5.70
N GLN A 40 -29.48 15.70 -4.83
CA GLN A 40 -29.04 15.81 -3.43
C GLN A 40 -29.86 14.97 -2.46
N ARG A 41 -31.06 14.55 -2.86
CA ARG A 41 -32.03 13.78 -2.03
C ARG A 41 -33.09 13.12 -2.88
N GLY A 42 -33.83 12.17 -2.29
CA GLY A 42 -34.95 11.49 -2.92
C GLY A 42 -34.56 10.27 -3.76
N MET A 43 -35.52 9.78 -4.55
CA MET A 43 -35.38 8.51 -5.29
C MET A 43 -34.21 8.53 -6.30
N LEU A 44 -33.94 9.63 -6.96
CA LEU A 44 -32.83 9.75 -7.91
C LEU A 44 -31.48 9.60 -7.22
N CYS A 45 -31.32 10.10 -5.99
CA CYS A 45 -30.11 9.89 -5.19
C CYS A 45 -29.91 8.40 -4.86
N GLN A 46 -30.99 7.67 -4.55
CA GLN A 46 -30.95 6.22 -4.32
C GLN A 46 -30.54 5.47 -5.59
N PHE A 47 -31.02 5.88 -6.77
CA PHE A 47 -30.59 5.29 -8.05
C PHE A 47 -29.12 5.53 -8.36
N VAL A 48 -28.59 6.73 -8.07
CA VAL A 48 -27.16 7.03 -8.21
C VAL A 48 -26.35 6.10 -7.31
N GLN A 49 -26.76 5.95 -6.06
CA GLN A 49 -26.09 5.06 -5.10
C GLN A 49 -26.13 3.59 -5.53
N LEU A 50 -27.27 3.13 -6.03
CA LEU A 50 -27.39 1.77 -6.59
C LEU A 50 -26.48 1.57 -7.82
N SER A 51 -26.45 2.55 -8.72
CA SER A 51 -25.58 2.51 -9.90
C SER A 51 -24.10 2.48 -9.54
N ARG A 52 -23.70 3.23 -8.50
CA ARG A 52 -22.35 3.19 -7.93
C ARG A 52 -22.01 1.82 -7.37
N ASN A 53 -22.92 1.22 -6.59
CA ASN A 53 -22.72 -0.11 -6.04
C ASN A 53 -22.56 -1.16 -7.15
N ASN A 54 -23.42 -1.11 -8.19
CA ASN A 54 -23.32 -2.00 -9.33
C ASN A 54 -22.01 -1.80 -10.12
N ALA A 55 -21.56 -0.56 -10.30
CA ALA A 55 -20.29 -0.28 -10.95
C ALA A 55 -19.11 -0.82 -10.12
N ASN A 56 -19.16 -0.69 -8.80
CA ASN A 56 -18.13 -1.23 -7.90
C ASN A 56 -18.11 -2.77 -7.91
N GLU A 57 -19.29 -3.41 -7.97
CA GLU A 57 -19.36 -4.87 -8.12
C GLU A 57 -18.79 -5.34 -9.46
N GLU A 58 -19.11 -4.66 -10.55
CA GLU A 58 -18.58 -4.99 -11.88
C GLU A 58 -17.06 -4.80 -11.94
N LEU A 59 -16.54 -3.71 -11.34
CA LEU A 59 -15.09 -3.50 -11.18
C LEU A 59 -14.46 -4.59 -10.32
N ALA A 60 -15.13 -4.98 -9.22
CA ALA A 60 -14.65 -6.04 -8.36
C ALA A 60 -14.52 -7.38 -9.11
N ILE A 61 -15.53 -7.74 -9.91
CA ILE A 61 -15.50 -8.94 -10.76
C ILE A 61 -14.37 -8.86 -11.79
N ARG A 62 -14.26 -7.76 -12.52
CA ARG A 62 -13.22 -7.54 -13.54
C ARG A 62 -11.81 -7.67 -13.00
N PHE A 63 -11.57 -7.19 -11.80
CA PHE A 63 -10.26 -7.20 -11.16
C PHE A 63 -10.08 -8.34 -10.15
N ASN A 64 -11.00 -9.31 -10.13
CA ASN A 64 -11.02 -10.41 -9.15
C ASN A 64 -10.97 -9.90 -7.70
N ARG A 65 -11.70 -8.82 -7.41
CA ARG A 65 -11.82 -8.15 -6.09
C ARG A 65 -13.16 -8.46 -5.47
N THR A 66 -13.24 -8.30 -4.15
CA THR A 66 -14.54 -8.25 -3.47
C THR A 66 -14.95 -6.78 -3.27
N GLY A 67 -16.24 -6.51 -3.13
CA GLY A 67 -16.72 -5.15 -2.84
C GLY A 67 -16.10 -4.55 -1.56
N ARG A 68 -15.69 -5.40 -0.60
CA ARG A 68 -15.01 -5.00 0.63
C ARG A 68 -13.64 -4.37 0.40
N GLU A 69 -12.85 -4.91 -0.54
CA GLU A 69 -11.51 -4.39 -0.85
C GLU A 69 -11.62 -3.04 -1.57
N VAL A 70 -12.57 -2.89 -2.48
CA VAL A 70 -12.84 -1.61 -3.16
C VAL A 70 -13.25 -0.56 -2.12
N GLN A 71 -14.20 -0.87 -1.25
CA GLN A 71 -14.64 0.03 -0.19
C GLN A 71 -13.49 0.40 0.75
N ALA A 72 -12.64 -0.55 1.13
CA ALA A 72 -11.51 -0.29 2.02
C ALA A 72 -10.50 0.70 1.41
N LEU A 73 -10.22 0.58 0.12
CA LEU A 73 -9.31 1.48 -0.60
C LEU A 73 -9.94 2.87 -0.78
N GLU A 74 -11.25 2.96 -1.07
CA GLU A 74 -11.99 4.22 -1.16
C GLU A 74 -11.98 4.96 0.20
N GLU A 75 -12.33 4.26 1.28
CA GLU A 75 -12.30 4.81 2.64
C GLU A 75 -10.88 5.27 3.02
N LEU A 76 -9.85 4.46 2.69
CA LEU A 76 -8.46 4.80 2.95
C LEU A 76 -8.04 6.05 2.19
N GLY A 77 -8.34 6.12 0.90
CA GLY A 77 -8.04 7.30 0.08
C GLY A 77 -8.70 8.56 0.63
N ALA A 78 -9.98 8.48 1.00
CA ALA A 78 -10.73 9.60 1.56
C ALA A 78 -10.15 10.09 2.91
N VAL A 79 -9.83 9.16 3.82
CA VAL A 79 -9.25 9.49 5.14
C VAL A 79 -7.87 10.14 5.02
N LEU A 80 -7.06 9.66 4.07
CA LEU A 80 -5.72 10.20 3.82
C LEU A 80 -5.70 11.44 2.93
N GLY A 81 -6.86 11.88 2.43
CA GLY A 81 -6.97 13.03 1.52
C GLY A 81 -6.27 12.80 0.17
N LEU A 82 -6.21 11.55 -0.29
CA LEU A 82 -5.61 11.21 -1.57
C LEU A 82 -6.57 11.55 -2.72
N PRO A 83 -6.05 11.98 -3.89
CA PRO A 83 -6.89 12.31 -5.04
C PRO A 83 -7.62 11.11 -5.63
N GLN A 84 -7.09 9.90 -5.41
CA GLN A 84 -7.66 8.62 -5.85
C GLN A 84 -7.39 7.53 -4.81
N PRO A 85 -8.22 6.48 -4.74
CA PRO A 85 -7.96 5.32 -3.91
C PRO A 85 -6.61 4.67 -4.27
N PRO A 86 -5.71 4.43 -3.29
CA PRO A 86 -4.38 3.88 -3.56
C PRO A 86 -4.50 2.41 -3.95
N GLN A 87 -4.08 2.06 -5.16
CA GLN A 87 -4.19 0.69 -5.68
C GLN A 87 -2.94 -0.14 -5.48
N TYR A 88 -1.78 0.52 -5.43
CA TYR A 88 -0.48 -0.13 -5.22
C TYR A 88 0.19 0.49 -4.00
N ILE A 89 0.17 -0.25 -2.89
CA ILE A 89 0.63 0.21 -1.58
C ILE A 89 1.89 -0.56 -1.22
N GLU A 90 2.97 0.14 -0.88
CA GLU A 90 4.17 -0.44 -0.29
C GLU A 90 4.18 -0.17 1.22
N ALA A 91 4.45 -1.19 2.02
CA ALA A 91 4.61 -1.04 3.47
C ALA A 91 5.96 -1.56 3.93
N TYR A 92 6.57 -0.86 4.90
CA TYR A 92 7.93 -1.08 5.37
C TYR A 92 7.99 -1.26 6.88
N ASP A 93 8.78 -2.24 7.33
CA ASP A 93 9.07 -2.51 8.73
C ASP A 93 10.54 -2.84 8.92
N ILE A 94 11.13 -2.37 10.04
CA ILE A 94 12.51 -2.67 10.42
C ILE A 94 12.51 -3.78 11.46
N SER A 95 13.36 -4.78 11.24
CA SER A 95 13.59 -5.84 12.20
C SER A 95 15.08 -6.00 12.49
N ASN A 96 15.39 -6.19 13.77
CA ASN A 96 16.75 -6.40 14.26
C ASN A 96 17.10 -7.90 14.22
N LEU A 97 18.05 -8.30 13.37
CA LEU A 97 18.52 -9.69 13.26
C LEU A 97 19.47 -10.09 14.38
N SER A 98 20.29 -9.15 14.82
CA SER A 98 21.26 -9.27 15.92
C SER A 98 21.68 -7.84 16.34
N SER A 99 22.56 -7.75 17.33
CA SER A 99 23.14 -6.45 17.72
C SER A 99 23.86 -5.72 16.59
N THR A 100 24.16 -6.39 15.46
CA THR A 100 24.95 -5.84 14.35
C THR A 100 24.27 -5.93 12.98
N SER A 101 23.08 -6.50 12.88
CA SER A 101 22.42 -6.71 11.58
C SER A 101 20.94 -6.32 11.61
N MET A 102 20.58 -5.38 10.77
CA MET A 102 19.21 -4.90 10.58
C MET A 102 18.69 -5.24 9.18
N VAL A 103 17.41 -5.49 9.07
CA VAL A 103 16.72 -5.76 7.81
C VAL A 103 15.45 -4.94 7.73
N CYS A 104 15.26 -4.29 6.60
CA CYS A 104 13.99 -3.65 6.26
C CYS A 104 13.19 -4.60 5.38
N GLY A 105 12.02 -5.02 5.83
CA GLY A 105 11.04 -5.74 5.05
C GLY A 105 10.15 -4.77 4.27
N MET A 106 9.90 -5.09 3.00
CA MET A 106 8.93 -4.40 2.15
C MET A 106 7.87 -5.40 1.71
N VAL A 107 6.62 -5.13 2.02
CA VAL A 107 5.47 -5.84 1.47
C VAL A 107 4.70 -4.96 0.52
N VAL A 108 4.01 -5.58 -0.42
CA VAL A 108 3.22 -4.88 -1.42
C VAL A 108 1.78 -5.39 -1.38
N PHE A 109 0.84 -4.45 -1.38
CA PHE A 109 -0.56 -4.73 -1.57
C PHE A 109 -1.02 -4.09 -2.88
N GLU A 110 -1.60 -4.91 -3.75
CA GLU A 110 -2.20 -4.45 -4.98
C GLU A 110 -3.70 -4.68 -4.91
N ASN A 111 -4.47 -3.61 -5.10
CA ASN A 111 -5.92 -3.67 -5.09
C ASN A 111 -6.52 -4.23 -3.78
N GLY A 112 -5.89 -3.91 -2.64
CA GLY A 112 -6.32 -4.36 -1.32
C GLY A 112 -5.85 -5.78 -0.94
N ARG A 113 -5.06 -6.46 -1.79
CA ARG A 113 -4.57 -7.83 -1.55
C ARG A 113 -3.05 -7.91 -1.55
N PRO A 114 -2.46 -8.84 -0.75
CA PRO A 114 -1.02 -9.04 -0.73
C PRO A 114 -0.47 -9.51 -2.09
N LEU A 115 0.51 -8.78 -2.64
CA LEU A 115 1.24 -9.14 -3.86
C LEU A 115 2.59 -9.77 -3.49
N LYS A 116 2.58 -11.01 -2.99
CA LYS A 116 3.76 -11.68 -2.41
C LYS A 116 4.98 -11.74 -3.32
N LYS A 117 4.79 -11.82 -4.65
CA LYS A 117 5.89 -11.82 -5.64
C LYS A 117 6.69 -10.52 -5.67
N ALA A 118 6.09 -9.40 -5.20
CA ALA A 118 6.72 -8.10 -5.13
C ALA A 118 7.36 -7.79 -3.77
N TYR A 119 7.31 -8.72 -2.80
CA TYR A 119 7.93 -8.53 -1.49
C TYR A 119 9.45 -8.53 -1.60
N LYS A 120 10.10 -7.61 -0.89
CA LYS A 120 11.56 -7.47 -0.89
C LYS A 120 12.12 -7.32 0.53
N ARG A 121 13.40 -7.63 0.68
CA ARG A 121 14.15 -7.44 1.92
C ARG A 121 15.43 -6.69 1.63
N PHE A 122 15.66 -5.63 2.37
CA PHE A 122 16.88 -4.83 2.28
C PHE A 122 17.74 -5.13 3.50
N ARG A 123 18.86 -5.83 3.30
CA ARG A 123 19.88 -5.97 4.34
C ARG A 123 20.68 -4.68 4.41
N MET A 124 20.86 -4.16 5.61
CA MET A 124 21.68 -2.98 5.83
C MET A 124 23.15 -3.34 5.73
N LYS A 125 23.94 -2.49 5.06
CA LYS A 125 25.35 -2.75 4.77
C LYS A 125 26.31 -2.02 5.72
N GLU A 126 25.88 -0.92 6.32
CA GLU A 126 26.80 0.07 6.91
C GLU A 126 26.52 0.45 8.37
N HIS A 127 25.53 -0.13 9.05
CA HIS A 127 25.17 0.39 10.37
C HIS A 127 25.67 -0.45 11.52
N VAL A 128 26.60 0.14 12.25
CA VAL A 128 27.13 -0.36 13.53
C VAL A 128 26.19 -0.01 14.70
N THR A 129 25.22 0.91 14.49
CA THR A 129 24.25 1.37 15.50
C THR A 129 22.83 0.97 15.11
N GLN A 130 22.02 0.59 16.10
CA GLN A 130 20.60 0.32 15.94
C GLN A 130 19.84 1.65 15.70
N ASP A 131 19.87 2.12 14.46
CA ASP A 131 19.15 3.31 14.02
C ASP A 131 18.11 2.94 12.96
N ASP A 132 16.87 2.78 13.41
CA ASP A 132 15.73 2.41 12.57
C ASP A 132 15.47 3.46 11.48
N TYR A 133 15.70 4.75 11.77
CA TYR A 133 15.51 5.84 10.80
C TYR A 133 16.53 5.75 9.66
N ALA A 134 17.79 5.56 10.00
CA ALA A 134 18.87 5.43 9.01
C ALA A 134 18.65 4.19 8.14
N CYS A 135 18.26 3.07 8.74
CA CYS A 135 17.96 1.83 8.03
C CYS A 135 16.79 1.98 7.05
N MET A 136 15.69 2.59 7.48
CA MET A 136 14.54 2.84 6.63
C MET A 136 14.87 3.79 5.48
N LYS A 137 15.65 4.83 5.77
CA LYS A 137 16.17 5.77 4.76
C LYS A 137 17.03 5.06 3.71
N GLU A 138 17.97 4.18 4.13
CA GLU A 138 18.78 3.38 3.21
C GLU A 138 17.92 2.48 2.32
N ALA A 139 16.95 1.76 2.91
CA ALA A 139 16.08 0.86 2.18
C ALA A 139 15.29 1.58 1.08
N LEU A 140 14.62 2.70 1.42
CA LEU A 140 13.86 3.48 0.45
C LEU A 140 14.76 4.16 -0.60
N THR A 141 15.93 4.65 -0.20
CA THR A 141 16.90 5.20 -1.16
C THR A 141 17.30 4.15 -2.20
N ARG A 142 17.58 2.92 -1.78
CA ARG A 142 17.89 1.80 -2.69
C ARG A 142 16.70 1.45 -3.58
N ARG A 143 15.49 1.35 -3.00
CA ARG A 143 14.25 1.11 -3.73
C ARG A 143 14.02 2.12 -4.85
N LEU A 144 14.18 3.42 -4.55
CA LEU A 144 13.97 4.50 -5.52
C LEU A 144 15.08 4.55 -6.57
N LYS A 145 16.33 4.24 -6.21
CA LYS A 145 17.44 4.11 -7.18
C LYS A 145 17.17 2.99 -8.19
N HIS A 146 16.71 1.81 -7.75
CA HIS A 146 16.33 0.71 -8.65
C HIS A 146 15.16 1.11 -9.57
N TYR A 147 14.19 1.87 -9.05
CA TYR A 147 13.11 2.40 -9.90
C TYR A 147 13.64 3.31 -11.02
N LEU A 148 14.51 4.25 -10.69
CA LEU A 148 15.07 5.18 -11.68
C LEU A 148 16.00 4.47 -12.68
N ALA A 149 16.77 3.50 -12.22
CA ALA A 149 17.67 2.71 -13.07
C ALA A 149 16.93 1.70 -13.95
N GLN A 150 15.68 1.33 -13.59
CA GLN A 150 14.89 0.27 -14.26
C GLN A 150 15.67 -1.05 -14.40
N ASP A 151 16.53 -1.35 -13.43
CA ASP A 151 17.53 -2.43 -13.49
C ASP A 151 17.06 -3.73 -12.83
N GLU A 152 15.95 -3.71 -12.09
CA GLU A 152 15.43 -4.87 -11.36
C GLU A 152 13.92 -5.03 -11.54
N GLU A 153 13.51 -6.23 -11.97
CA GLU A 153 12.11 -6.61 -12.04
C GLU A 153 11.45 -6.55 -10.65
N GLY A 154 10.30 -5.92 -10.56
CA GLY A 154 9.57 -5.69 -9.31
C GLY A 154 9.78 -4.32 -8.69
N PHE A 155 10.70 -3.49 -9.22
CA PHE A 155 10.85 -2.08 -8.85
C PHE A 155 10.44 -1.11 -9.97
N SER A 156 9.92 -1.60 -11.07
CA SER A 156 9.55 -0.82 -12.26
C SER A 156 8.32 0.09 -12.06
N ARG A 157 7.54 -0.14 -10.99
CA ARG A 157 6.34 0.64 -10.67
C ARG A 157 6.52 1.43 -9.37
N LEU A 158 6.04 2.68 -9.34
CA LEU A 158 5.94 3.46 -8.10
C LEU A 158 4.67 3.10 -7.33
N PRO A 159 4.71 3.15 -6.00
CA PRO A 159 3.50 3.02 -5.19
C PRO A 159 2.66 4.30 -5.22
N ASP A 160 1.35 4.11 -5.09
CA ASP A 160 0.39 5.20 -4.89
C ASP A 160 0.40 5.70 -3.44
N LEU A 161 0.91 4.85 -2.52
CA LEU A 161 0.99 5.11 -1.09
C LEU A 161 2.14 4.30 -0.46
N ILE A 162 2.93 4.96 0.39
CA ILE A 162 3.93 4.32 1.26
C ILE A 162 3.44 4.34 2.70
N LEU A 163 3.46 3.18 3.35
CA LEU A 163 3.15 3.00 4.76
C LEU A 163 4.40 2.55 5.52
N LEU A 164 4.67 3.18 6.66
CA LEU A 164 5.81 2.86 7.51
C LEU A 164 5.31 2.27 8.83
N ASP A 165 5.85 1.16 9.28
CA ASP A 165 5.58 0.67 10.65
C ASP A 165 6.36 1.53 11.64
N GLY A 166 5.74 2.66 12.00
CA GLY A 166 6.33 3.68 12.86
C GLY A 166 5.52 4.97 12.86
N GLY A 167 5.86 5.86 13.78
CA GLY A 167 5.15 7.13 13.95
C GLY A 167 5.67 8.28 13.08
N GLN A 168 5.31 9.49 13.46
CA GLN A 168 5.61 10.74 12.75
C GLN A 168 7.11 10.94 12.49
N GLY A 169 8.00 10.47 13.38
CA GLY A 169 9.45 10.57 13.18
C GLY A 169 9.93 9.85 11.93
N HIS A 170 9.37 8.66 11.64
CA HIS A 170 9.66 7.91 10.40
C HIS A 170 9.17 8.67 9.16
N VAL A 171 7.95 9.21 9.22
CA VAL A 171 7.39 10.01 8.12
C VAL A 171 8.27 11.24 7.83
N ASN A 172 8.65 11.98 8.87
CA ASN A 172 9.50 13.16 8.76
C ASN A 172 10.91 12.85 8.19
N THR A 173 11.40 11.63 8.45
CA THR A 173 12.69 11.18 7.91
C THR A 173 12.59 10.77 6.45
N ILE A 174 11.50 10.13 6.05
CA ILE A 174 11.35 9.51 4.73
C ILE A 174 10.77 10.45 3.68
N ALA A 175 9.83 11.33 4.03
CA ALA A 175 9.23 12.25 3.07
C ALA A 175 10.28 13.12 2.32
N PRO A 176 11.33 13.68 2.98
CA PRO A 176 12.38 14.41 2.30
C PRO A 176 13.22 13.53 1.34
N VAL A 177 13.40 12.24 1.66
CA VAL A 177 14.11 11.31 0.78
C VAL A 177 13.39 11.18 -0.55
N ILE A 178 12.08 10.95 -0.52
CA ILE A 178 11.26 10.80 -1.73
C ILE A 178 11.27 12.09 -2.56
N SER A 179 11.08 13.23 -1.89
CA SER A 179 11.13 14.55 -2.55
C SER A 179 12.51 14.83 -3.17
N GLY A 180 13.60 14.36 -2.56
CA GLY A 180 14.96 14.47 -3.08
C GLY A 180 15.18 13.71 -4.39
N PHE A 181 14.34 12.71 -4.71
CA PHE A 181 14.32 12.02 -6.00
C PHE A 181 13.39 12.70 -7.03
N GLY A 182 12.78 13.85 -6.70
CA GLY A 182 11.80 14.52 -7.56
C GLY A 182 10.45 13.79 -7.62
N LEU A 183 10.15 12.91 -6.66
CA LEU A 183 8.94 12.12 -6.63
C LEU A 183 7.96 12.66 -5.58
N HIS A 184 6.65 12.52 -5.87
CA HIS A 184 5.56 12.95 -4.98
C HIS A 184 4.70 11.75 -4.61
N ILE A 185 5.20 10.91 -3.68
CA ILE A 185 4.49 9.74 -3.19
C ILE A 185 4.02 10.04 -1.76
N PRO A 186 2.73 9.92 -1.46
CA PRO A 186 2.21 10.07 -0.11
C PRO A 186 2.84 9.06 0.85
N VAL A 187 3.29 9.54 2.02
CA VAL A 187 3.92 8.72 3.07
C VAL A 187 3.18 8.90 4.37
N PHE A 188 2.82 7.80 5.01
CA PHE A 188 2.17 7.79 6.30
C PHE A 188 2.77 6.72 7.22
N GLY A 189 2.71 6.97 8.53
CA GLY A 189 3.14 6.03 9.54
C GLY A 189 1.95 5.26 10.14
N MET A 190 2.10 3.98 10.37
CA MET A 190 1.12 3.14 11.07
C MET A 190 1.47 3.12 12.56
N VAL A 191 0.65 3.78 13.38
CA VAL A 191 0.89 3.91 14.83
C VAL A 191 0.21 2.79 15.58
N LYS A 192 0.95 2.11 16.45
CA LYS A 192 0.45 1.05 17.35
C LYS A 192 0.00 1.59 18.70
N ASP A 193 -1.00 0.95 19.30
CA ASP A 193 -1.36 1.18 20.70
C ASP A 193 -0.39 0.45 21.65
N GLN A 194 -0.58 0.61 22.97
CA GLN A 194 0.20 -0.10 23.99
C GLN A 194 0.07 -1.64 23.91
N LYS A 195 -0.93 -2.14 23.18
CA LYS A 195 -1.17 -3.57 22.94
C LYS A 195 -0.67 -4.03 21.56
N HIS A 196 0.19 -3.24 20.91
CA HIS A 196 0.75 -3.48 19.58
C HIS A 196 -0.29 -3.61 18.45
N ARG A 197 -1.49 -3.03 18.59
CA ARG A 197 -2.52 -3.00 17.56
C ARG A 197 -2.50 -1.64 16.86
N THR A 198 -2.80 -1.64 15.55
CA THR A 198 -3.00 -0.40 14.78
C THR A 198 -3.98 0.50 15.50
N ARG A 199 -3.63 1.75 15.76
CA ARG A 199 -4.48 2.73 16.44
C ARG A 199 -4.85 3.90 15.54
N ALA A 200 -3.87 4.41 14.83
CA ALA A 200 -3.99 5.61 14.02
C ALA A 200 -2.98 5.60 12.88
N ILE A 201 -3.16 6.52 11.96
CA ILE A 201 -2.17 6.85 10.95
C ILE A 201 -1.53 8.17 11.32
N SER A 202 -0.23 8.27 11.14
CA SER A 202 0.55 9.47 11.37
C SER A 202 0.99 10.06 10.03
N SER A 203 0.79 11.36 9.87
CA SER A 203 1.31 12.17 8.76
C SER A 203 2.36 13.14 9.29
N ALA A 204 2.99 13.93 8.40
CA ALA A 204 3.85 15.04 8.81
C ALA A 204 3.08 16.11 9.64
N GLY A 205 1.77 16.20 9.47
CA GLY A 205 0.89 17.14 10.18
C GLY A 205 0.28 16.62 11.48
N GLY A 206 0.51 15.35 11.86
CA GLY A 206 -0.05 14.75 13.08
C GLY A 206 -0.74 13.41 12.85
N GLU A 207 -1.44 12.93 13.89
CA GLU A 207 -2.15 11.65 13.85
C GLU A 207 -3.58 11.80 13.30
N ILE A 208 -3.98 10.86 12.45
CA ILE A 208 -5.31 10.73 11.86
C ILE A 208 -6.00 9.53 12.50
N SER A 209 -7.14 9.74 13.14
CA SER A 209 -7.93 8.66 13.73
C SER A 209 -8.74 7.92 12.66
N LEU A 210 -8.77 6.58 12.77
CA LEU A 210 -9.48 5.69 11.86
C LEU A 210 -10.77 5.10 12.45
N SER A 211 -11.17 5.55 13.63
CA SER A 211 -12.26 4.94 14.41
C SER A 211 -13.61 4.88 13.67
N ALA A 212 -13.87 5.79 12.74
CA ALA A 212 -15.10 5.85 11.94
C ALA A 212 -15.06 4.99 10.66
N ASN A 213 -13.87 4.59 10.19
CA ASN A 213 -13.66 3.97 8.88
C ASN A 213 -13.21 2.51 9.04
N ARG A 214 -14.16 1.61 9.30
CA ARG A 214 -13.87 0.21 9.65
C ARG A 214 -13.16 -0.56 8.55
N SER A 215 -13.51 -0.36 7.29
CA SER A 215 -12.90 -1.09 6.16
C SER A 215 -11.47 -0.66 5.93
N ALA A 216 -11.18 0.66 5.95
CA ALA A 216 -9.83 1.20 5.88
C ALA A 216 -8.97 0.74 7.08
N PHE A 217 -9.53 0.78 8.29
CA PHE A 217 -8.85 0.30 9.50
C PHE A 217 -8.46 -1.17 9.40
N HIS A 218 -9.37 -2.02 8.91
CA HIS A 218 -9.09 -3.45 8.73
C HIS A 218 -7.99 -3.69 7.70
N LEU A 219 -8.03 -2.99 6.56
CA LEU A 219 -6.99 -3.09 5.53
C LEU A 219 -5.62 -2.65 6.08
N LEU A 220 -5.56 -1.55 6.82
CA LEU A 220 -4.32 -1.08 7.42
C LEU A 220 -3.76 -2.05 8.46
N THR A 221 -4.63 -2.64 9.28
CA THR A 221 -4.25 -3.68 10.23
C THR A 221 -3.67 -4.90 9.51
N GLN A 222 -4.31 -5.36 8.43
CA GLN A 222 -3.78 -6.46 7.61
C GLN A 222 -2.41 -6.12 7.00
N ILE A 223 -2.23 -4.89 6.51
CA ILE A 223 -0.94 -4.46 5.94
C ILE A 223 0.13 -4.43 7.02
N GLN A 224 -0.17 -3.86 8.20
CA GLN A 224 0.76 -3.77 9.32
C GLN A 224 1.15 -5.15 9.86
N ASP A 225 0.18 -6.03 10.06
CA ASP A 225 0.42 -7.40 10.51
C ASP A 225 1.28 -8.18 9.48
N GLU A 226 1.00 -8.01 8.20
CA GLU A 226 1.74 -8.71 7.13
C GLU A 226 3.18 -8.21 7.01
N VAL A 227 3.43 -6.89 7.07
CA VAL A 227 4.81 -6.38 6.99
C VAL A 227 5.61 -6.79 8.22
N HIS A 228 5.01 -6.74 9.40
CA HIS A 228 5.64 -7.22 10.63
C HIS A 228 5.92 -8.72 10.58
N ARG A 229 4.93 -9.54 10.20
CA ARG A 229 5.09 -10.99 10.01
C ARG A 229 6.23 -11.31 9.03
N TYR A 230 6.31 -10.57 7.90
CA TYR A 230 7.32 -10.78 6.88
C TYR A 230 8.73 -10.44 7.38
N SER A 231 8.87 -9.37 8.14
CA SER A 231 10.13 -8.95 8.74
C SER A 231 10.60 -9.94 9.81
N VAL A 232 9.71 -10.36 10.73
CA VAL A 232 10.02 -11.30 11.82
C VAL A 232 10.30 -12.72 11.30
N ALA A 233 9.56 -13.22 10.31
CA ALA A 233 9.77 -14.55 9.75
C ALA A 233 11.19 -14.74 9.19
N TYR A 234 11.79 -13.68 8.68
CA TYR A 234 13.17 -13.71 8.20
C TYR A 234 14.17 -13.87 9.35
N MET A 235 13.94 -13.20 10.47
CA MET A 235 14.75 -13.36 11.68
C MET A 235 14.80 -14.82 12.13
N HIS A 236 13.63 -15.45 12.24
CA HIS A 236 13.55 -16.87 12.62
C HIS A 236 14.32 -17.77 11.67
N SER A 237 14.23 -17.53 10.35
CA SER A 237 14.94 -18.35 9.36
C SER A 237 16.47 -18.24 9.48
N ILE A 238 16.99 -17.08 9.83
CA ILE A 238 18.44 -16.89 10.03
C ILE A 238 18.90 -17.48 11.36
N HIS A 239 18.15 -17.29 12.44
CA HIS A 239 18.48 -17.90 13.73
C HIS A 239 18.49 -19.42 13.66
N VAL A 240 17.51 -20.03 12.99
CA VAL A 240 17.47 -21.48 12.77
C VAL A 240 18.71 -21.93 11.98
N LYS A 241 19.04 -21.26 10.85
CA LYS A 241 20.23 -21.60 10.07
C LYS A 241 21.53 -21.44 10.88
N SER A 242 21.67 -20.37 11.63
CA SER A 242 22.84 -20.14 12.49
C SER A 242 22.95 -21.17 13.61
N SER A 243 21.86 -21.60 14.23
CA SER A 243 21.84 -22.62 15.27
C SER A 243 22.23 -23.98 14.70
N TYR A 244 21.68 -24.38 13.55
CA TYR A 244 22.07 -25.62 12.88
C TYR A 244 23.55 -25.59 12.46
N GLN A 245 24.06 -24.49 11.98
CA GLN A 245 25.46 -24.33 11.61
C GLN A 245 26.37 -24.50 12.83
N MET A 246 26.03 -23.91 13.98
CA MET A 246 26.78 -24.10 15.23
C MET A 246 26.70 -25.49 15.78
N GLU A 247 25.61 -26.23 15.63
CA GLU A 247 25.50 -27.61 16.03
C GLU A 247 26.31 -28.56 15.12
N LEU A 248 26.26 -28.36 13.81
CA LEU A 248 27.00 -29.14 12.83
C LEU A 248 28.53 -28.96 12.98
N THR A 249 29.00 -27.76 13.30
CA THR A 249 30.44 -27.52 13.53
C THR A 249 30.98 -28.13 14.82
N LYS A 250 30.11 -28.55 15.77
CA LYS A 250 30.51 -29.30 16.95
C LYS A 250 30.80 -30.77 16.65
N VAL A 251 30.38 -31.28 15.51
CA VAL A 251 30.63 -32.68 15.10
C VAL A 251 32.06 -32.80 14.57
N ARG A 252 32.83 -33.69 15.15
CA ARG A 252 34.24 -33.90 14.79
C ARG A 252 34.36 -34.30 13.31
N GLY A 253 35.01 -33.48 12.50
CA GLY A 253 35.17 -33.69 11.05
C GLY A 253 34.30 -32.83 10.14
N ILE A 254 33.36 -32.03 10.68
CA ILE A 254 32.56 -31.10 9.92
C ILE A 254 33.11 -29.67 10.16
N GLY A 255 33.82 -29.12 9.18
CA GLY A 255 34.27 -27.74 9.19
C GLY A 255 33.20 -26.79 8.62
N GLU A 256 33.39 -25.46 8.76
CA GLU A 256 32.45 -24.43 8.31
C GLU A 256 32.00 -24.59 6.85
N LYS A 257 32.89 -24.99 5.94
CA LYS A 257 32.56 -25.20 4.52
C LYS A 257 31.61 -26.36 4.27
N LEU A 258 31.73 -27.45 5.04
CA LEU A 258 30.84 -28.62 4.92
C LEU A 258 29.48 -28.38 5.55
N SER A 259 29.40 -27.59 6.63
CA SER A 259 28.12 -27.23 7.24
C SER A 259 27.28 -26.34 6.32
N LEU A 260 27.90 -25.52 5.49
CA LEU A 260 27.19 -24.63 4.52
C LEU A 260 26.57 -25.44 3.36
N ILE A 261 27.17 -26.54 2.93
CA ILE A 261 26.68 -27.35 1.82
C ILE A 261 25.37 -28.06 2.19
N HIS A 262 25.26 -28.59 3.43
CA HIS A 262 24.04 -29.27 3.89
C HIS A 262 22.84 -28.37 4.22
N ILE A 263 23.07 -27.06 4.37
CA ILE A 263 22.00 -26.07 4.65
C ILE A 263 21.38 -25.49 3.36
N SER A 264 22.05 -25.67 2.20
CA SER A 264 21.64 -25.03 0.92
C SER A 264 20.79 -25.93 0.03
N GLU A 265 20.59 -27.23 0.32
CA GLU A 265 19.70 -28.10 -0.43
C GLU A 265 18.30 -28.11 0.20
N PRO A 266 17.24 -27.63 -0.48
CA PRO A 266 15.87 -27.92 -0.08
C PRO A 266 15.50 -29.35 -0.52
N THR A 267 15.11 -30.18 0.42
CA THR A 267 14.32 -31.38 0.15
C THR A 267 12.89 -31.02 -0.15
#